data_cbe851d6869e49885216e98c30bb2916
#
_entry.id   cbe851d6869e49885216e98c30bb2916
#
_cell.length_a   1.000
_cell.length_b   1.000
_cell.length_c   1.000
_cell.angle_alpha   90.00
_cell.angle_beta   90.00
_cell.angle_gamma   90.00
#
_symmetry.space_group_name_H-M   'P 1'
#
loop_
_entity.id
_entity.type
_entity.pdbx_description
1 polymer ?
#
loop_
_entity_poly.entity_id
_entity_poly.type
_entity_poly.pdbx_seq_one_letter_code
_entity_poly.pdbx_strand_id
1 'polypeptide(L)'
;LDEIRKIAIKVQTEIHPGAKEQHFSQVENQYPDISAQFDLKKDQNILEWIQLIKRKALFDLNRLTRCLEIYLSQYVNRIDITGREIEMIKNLQIDAVLSFNYTNTFEKLYGNGKIKYHYIHGKADSSHTVDECNMVLGIDEYLKGDEKNSDNEFIEFKKFFQRIYKGTGAEYKVWIRQMEEPVIGTTRIRYQFSDIYIFGHSLDVTDKDVLQELLLCPYARTHIVYH
;
A
#
# COMPACT_ATOMS: atom_id res chain seq x y z
N LEU A 1 -8.89 -13.17 0.87
CA LEU A 1 -7.57 -13.83 0.71
C LEU A 1 -7.38 -14.95 1.72
N ASP A 2 -7.65 -14.71 3.02
CA ASP A 2 -7.55 -15.76 4.06
C ASP A 2 -8.43 -16.97 3.77
N GLU A 3 -9.64 -16.76 3.23
CA GLU A 3 -10.52 -17.86 2.84
C GLU A 3 -9.96 -18.65 1.65
N ILE A 4 -9.41 -17.99 0.63
CA ILE A 4 -8.76 -18.64 -0.52
C ILE A 4 -7.55 -19.45 -0.04
N ARG A 5 -6.74 -18.87 0.85
CA ARG A 5 -5.59 -19.54 1.43
C ARG A 5 -5.98 -20.76 2.27
N LYS A 6 -6.98 -20.64 3.14
CA LYS A 6 -7.51 -21.74 3.94
C LYS A 6 -7.99 -22.88 3.06
N ILE A 7 -8.68 -22.56 1.96
CA ILE A 7 -9.13 -23.53 0.96
C ILE A 7 -7.93 -24.20 0.30
N ALA A 8 -6.93 -23.42 -0.15
CA ALA A 8 -5.72 -23.95 -0.79
C ALA A 8 -4.93 -24.89 0.14
N ILE A 9 -4.72 -24.48 1.40
CA ILE A 9 -4.01 -25.32 2.40
C ILE A 9 -4.82 -26.58 2.70
N LYS A 10 -6.13 -26.48 2.93
CA LYS A 10 -6.97 -27.65 3.16
C LYS A 10 -6.95 -28.64 2.00
N VAL A 11 -7.04 -28.14 0.78
CA VAL A 11 -6.97 -28.98 -0.43
C VAL A 11 -5.61 -29.65 -0.59
N GLN A 12 -4.51 -29.00 -0.18
CA GLN A 12 -3.17 -29.60 -0.20
C GLN A 12 -2.96 -30.64 0.91
N THR A 13 -3.55 -30.43 2.10
CA THR A 13 -3.28 -31.29 3.27
C THR A 13 -4.28 -32.44 3.43
N GLU A 14 -5.52 -32.29 2.96
CA GLU A 14 -6.57 -33.31 3.09
C GLU A 14 -6.76 -34.07 1.76
N ILE A 15 -5.92 -35.09 1.53
CA ILE A 15 -6.00 -35.99 0.35
C ILE A 15 -7.18 -36.98 0.44
N HIS A 16 -8.19 -36.74 1.25
CA HIS A 16 -9.38 -37.56 1.28
C HIS A 16 -10.38 -37.18 0.19
N PRO A 17 -10.84 -38.13 -0.67
CA PRO A 17 -11.72 -37.82 -1.80
C PRO A 17 -13.04 -37.13 -1.44
N GLY A 18 -13.61 -37.40 -0.26
CA GLY A 18 -14.86 -36.80 0.17
C GLY A 18 -14.77 -35.34 0.67
N ALA A 19 -13.61 -34.91 1.14
CA ALA A 19 -13.40 -33.51 1.57
C ALA A 19 -13.27 -32.56 0.37
N LYS A 20 -12.77 -33.05 -0.74
CA LYS A 20 -12.65 -32.28 -1.99
C LYS A 20 -14.01 -31.78 -2.49
N GLU A 21 -15.05 -32.64 -2.49
CA GLU A 21 -16.35 -32.28 -3.04
C GLU A 21 -17.07 -31.16 -2.28
N GLN A 22 -16.97 -31.12 -0.95
CA GLN A 22 -17.59 -30.06 -0.14
C GLN A 22 -16.92 -28.70 -0.35
N HIS A 23 -15.59 -28.67 -0.47
CA HIS A 23 -14.84 -27.42 -0.69
C HIS A 23 -15.04 -26.90 -2.11
N PHE A 24 -15.10 -27.76 -3.11
CA PHE A 24 -15.41 -27.37 -4.49
C PHE A 24 -16.80 -26.73 -4.62
N SER A 25 -17.83 -27.28 -3.96
CA SER A 25 -19.16 -26.72 -3.97
C SER A 25 -19.23 -25.32 -3.34
N GLN A 26 -18.45 -25.03 -2.31
CA GLN A 26 -18.36 -23.69 -1.72
C GLN A 26 -17.74 -22.69 -2.69
N VAL A 27 -16.71 -23.08 -3.43
CA VAL A 27 -16.03 -22.21 -4.38
C VAL A 27 -16.83 -22.03 -5.66
N GLU A 28 -17.51 -23.07 -6.15
CA GLU A 28 -18.47 -22.97 -7.26
C GLU A 28 -19.54 -21.92 -7.00
N ASN A 29 -20.06 -21.87 -5.77
CA ASN A 29 -21.05 -20.87 -5.37
C ASN A 29 -20.47 -19.45 -5.25
N GLN A 30 -19.21 -19.33 -4.88
CA GLN A 30 -18.55 -18.04 -4.65
C GLN A 30 -17.97 -17.45 -5.94
N TYR A 31 -17.59 -18.30 -6.90
CA TYR A 31 -16.97 -17.91 -8.18
C TYR A 31 -17.56 -18.68 -9.36
N PRO A 32 -18.85 -18.48 -9.69
CA PRO A 32 -19.56 -19.26 -10.72
C PRO A 32 -18.94 -19.13 -12.11
N ASP A 33 -18.35 -17.96 -12.44
CA ASP A 33 -17.70 -17.73 -13.74
C ASP A 33 -16.41 -18.54 -13.90
N ILE A 34 -15.75 -18.87 -12.80
CA ILE A 34 -14.53 -19.69 -12.79
C ILE A 34 -14.91 -21.16 -12.85
N SER A 35 -15.93 -21.56 -12.11
CA SER A 35 -16.42 -22.96 -12.12
C SER A 35 -16.96 -23.39 -13.47
N ALA A 36 -17.58 -22.47 -14.22
CA ALA A 36 -18.08 -22.74 -15.56
C ALA A 36 -16.97 -23.02 -16.59
N GLN A 37 -15.73 -22.54 -16.36
CA GLN A 37 -14.58 -22.76 -17.23
C GLN A 37 -13.82 -24.06 -16.90
N PHE A 38 -14.03 -24.65 -15.72
CA PHE A 38 -13.33 -25.83 -15.23
C PHE A 38 -14.35 -26.89 -14.77
N ASP A 39 -14.29 -28.06 -15.37
CA ASP A 39 -14.95 -29.26 -14.82
C ASP A 39 -14.11 -29.78 -13.64
N LEU A 40 -14.31 -29.15 -12.47
CA LEU A 40 -13.57 -29.45 -11.23
C LEU A 40 -13.63 -30.93 -10.82
N LYS A 41 -14.59 -31.69 -11.36
CA LYS A 41 -14.72 -33.13 -11.12
C LYS A 41 -13.78 -33.98 -11.99
N LYS A 42 -13.31 -33.42 -13.12
CA LYS A 42 -12.43 -34.11 -14.06
C LYS A 42 -11.00 -33.62 -14.02
N ASP A 43 -10.79 -32.32 -13.68
CA ASP A 43 -9.45 -31.75 -13.69
C ASP A 43 -8.74 -31.99 -12.36
N GLN A 44 -7.67 -32.77 -12.42
CA GLN A 44 -6.83 -33.08 -11.27
C GLN A 44 -5.88 -31.92 -10.90
N ASN A 45 -5.93 -30.77 -11.60
CA ASN A 45 -4.95 -29.71 -11.48
C ASN A 45 -5.44 -28.54 -10.60
N ILE A 46 -5.53 -28.82 -9.29
CA ILE A 46 -5.89 -27.84 -8.26
C ILE A 46 -5.00 -26.60 -8.28
N LEU A 47 -3.72 -26.75 -8.62
CA LEU A 47 -2.78 -25.64 -8.67
C LEU A 47 -3.11 -24.64 -9.78
N GLU A 48 -3.49 -25.10 -10.96
CA GLU A 48 -3.91 -24.23 -12.06
C GLU A 48 -5.16 -23.43 -11.70
N TRP A 49 -6.08 -24.08 -11.01
CA TRP A 49 -7.30 -23.46 -10.55
C TRP A 49 -7.04 -22.35 -9.49
N ILE A 50 -6.18 -22.62 -8.50
CA ILE A 50 -5.74 -21.62 -7.52
C ILE A 50 -5.09 -20.43 -8.24
N GLN A 51 -4.24 -20.69 -9.22
CA GLN A 51 -3.60 -19.63 -10.02
C GLN A 51 -4.61 -18.81 -10.83
N LEU A 52 -5.66 -19.43 -11.33
CA LEU A 52 -6.72 -18.73 -12.03
C LEU A 52 -7.49 -17.79 -11.09
N ILE A 53 -7.89 -18.28 -9.90
CA ILE A 53 -8.55 -17.44 -8.88
C ILE A 53 -7.66 -16.25 -8.49
N LYS A 54 -6.37 -16.48 -8.26
CA LYS A 54 -5.42 -15.42 -7.93
C LYS A 54 -5.35 -14.36 -9.04
N ARG A 55 -5.22 -14.79 -10.31
CA ARG A 55 -5.22 -13.86 -11.45
C ARG A 55 -6.51 -13.05 -11.56
N LYS A 56 -7.66 -13.70 -11.36
CA LYS A 56 -8.96 -13.03 -11.35
C LYS A 56 -9.05 -12.02 -10.21
N ALA A 57 -8.68 -12.39 -9.00
CA ALA A 57 -8.70 -11.51 -7.83
C ALA A 57 -7.75 -10.30 -8.03
N LEU A 58 -6.56 -10.50 -8.60
CA LEU A 58 -5.62 -9.42 -8.91
C LEU A 58 -6.18 -8.48 -9.99
N PHE A 59 -6.80 -9.03 -11.03
CA PHE A 59 -7.49 -8.25 -12.05
C PHE A 59 -8.61 -7.40 -11.47
N ASP A 60 -9.45 -7.98 -10.60
CA ASP A 60 -10.54 -7.26 -9.95
C ASP A 60 -10.02 -6.20 -8.96
N LEU A 61 -8.92 -6.47 -8.25
CA LEU A 61 -8.23 -5.49 -7.41
C LEU A 61 -7.72 -4.29 -8.22
N ASN A 62 -7.10 -4.53 -9.37
CA ASN A 62 -6.62 -3.45 -10.24
C ASN A 62 -7.78 -2.59 -10.77
N ARG A 63 -8.89 -3.22 -11.15
CA ARG A 63 -10.10 -2.49 -11.55
C ARG A 63 -10.70 -1.67 -10.42
N LEU A 64 -10.79 -2.24 -9.22
CA LEU A 64 -11.26 -1.54 -8.03
C LEU A 64 -10.35 -0.33 -7.72
N THR A 65 -9.03 -0.52 -7.78
CA THR A 65 -8.06 0.55 -7.58
C THR A 65 -8.26 1.67 -8.61
N ARG A 66 -8.50 1.31 -9.87
CA ARG A 66 -8.79 2.30 -10.92
C ARG A 66 -10.12 3.02 -10.70
N CYS A 67 -11.17 2.34 -10.28
CA CYS A 67 -12.44 2.98 -9.91
C CYS A 67 -12.25 3.98 -8.76
N LEU A 68 -11.48 3.61 -7.74
CA LEU A 68 -11.12 4.50 -6.64
C LEU A 68 -10.33 5.72 -7.14
N GLU A 69 -9.35 5.51 -8.03
CA GLU A 69 -8.56 6.60 -8.61
C GLU A 69 -9.43 7.61 -9.36
N ILE A 70 -10.36 7.13 -10.19
CA ILE A 70 -11.32 8.00 -10.91
C ILE A 70 -12.18 8.76 -9.90
N TYR A 71 -12.72 8.08 -8.90
CA TYR A 71 -13.51 8.72 -7.85
C TYR A 71 -12.74 9.82 -7.12
N LEU A 72 -11.53 9.53 -6.66
CA LEU A 72 -10.69 10.50 -5.97
C LEU A 72 -10.33 11.69 -6.86
N SER A 73 -9.99 11.45 -8.13
CA SER A 73 -9.59 12.49 -9.07
C SER A 73 -10.75 13.38 -9.49
N GLN A 74 -11.91 12.78 -9.80
CA GLN A 74 -13.01 13.52 -10.41
C GLN A 74 -13.98 14.12 -9.40
N TYR A 75 -14.09 13.54 -8.21
CA TYR A 75 -15.01 14.02 -7.18
C TYR A 75 -14.27 14.61 -6.00
N VAL A 76 -13.41 13.86 -5.32
CA VAL A 76 -12.76 14.31 -4.09
C VAL A 76 -11.81 15.48 -4.37
N ASN A 77 -11.00 15.39 -5.41
CA ASN A 77 -10.06 16.47 -5.79
C ASN A 77 -10.74 17.75 -6.27
N ARG A 78 -12.06 17.73 -6.55
CA ARG A 78 -12.84 18.93 -6.94
C ARG A 78 -13.56 19.59 -5.77
N ILE A 79 -13.52 19.00 -4.57
CA ILE A 79 -14.08 19.64 -3.39
C ILE A 79 -13.35 20.96 -3.13
N ASP A 80 -14.11 22.02 -2.95
CA ASP A 80 -13.54 23.31 -2.55
C ASP A 80 -13.05 23.24 -1.10
N ILE A 81 -11.76 23.42 -0.95
CA ILE A 81 -11.06 23.40 0.34
C ILE A 81 -10.49 24.76 0.72
N THR A 82 -10.87 25.83 0.01
CA THR A 82 -10.42 27.19 0.28
C THR A 82 -10.76 27.60 1.72
N GLY A 83 -9.77 28.11 2.44
CA GLY A 83 -9.92 28.52 3.83
C GLY A 83 -10.05 27.36 4.84
N ARG A 84 -9.65 26.15 4.44
CA ARG A 84 -9.63 24.97 5.31
C ARG A 84 -8.23 24.67 5.88
N GLU A 85 -7.31 25.62 5.73
CA GLU A 85 -5.95 25.49 6.26
C GLU A 85 -5.98 25.43 7.80
N ILE A 86 -5.14 24.58 8.35
CA ILE A 86 -4.90 24.47 9.78
C ILE A 86 -3.75 25.42 10.13
N GLU A 87 -4.00 26.41 10.98
CA GLU A 87 -3.04 27.46 11.31
C GLU A 87 -1.71 26.91 11.83
N MET A 88 -1.74 25.85 12.62
CA MET A 88 -0.54 25.19 13.11
C MET A 88 0.34 24.66 11.97
N ILE A 89 -0.25 24.05 10.93
CA ILE A 89 0.51 23.52 9.78
C ILE A 89 1.05 24.69 8.94
N LYS A 90 0.25 25.72 8.75
CA LYS A 90 0.61 26.92 7.96
C LYS A 90 1.87 27.63 8.50
N ASN A 91 2.08 27.57 9.81
CA ASN A 91 3.22 28.18 10.47
C ASN A 91 4.48 27.30 10.49
N LEU A 92 4.42 26.06 9.99
CA LEU A 92 5.58 25.18 9.89
C LEU A 92 6.44 25.54 8.67
N GLN A 93 7.74 25.45 8.83
CA GLN A 93 8.68 25.46 7.72
C GLN A 93 8.85 24.01 7.23
N ILE A 94 8.24 23.71 6.09
CA ILE A 94 8.16 22.35 5.56
C ILE A 94 9.06 22.23 4.35
N ASP A 95 10.03 21.32 4.40
CA ASP A 95 10.93 21.01 3.29
C ASP A 95 10.40 19.86 2.42
N ALA A 96 9.77 18.87 3.06
CA ALA A 96 9.28 17.69 2.38
C ALA A 96 8.01 17.13 3.04
N VAL A 97 7.17 16.49 2.24
CA VAL A 97 5.93 15.83 2.65
C VAL A 97 5.87 14.41 2.13
N LEU A 98 5.85 13.45 3.04
CA LEU A 98 5.52 12.06 2.72
C LEU A 98 4.02 11.85 2.91
N SER A 99 3.31 11.62 1.82
CA SER A 99 1.86 11.43 1.82
C SER A 99 1.50 9.95 1.73
N PHE A 100 0.68 9.48 2.67
CA PHE A 100 0.01 8.18 2.62
C PHE A 100 -1.37 8.27 1.96
N ASN A 101 -1.81 9.49 1.63
CA ASN A 101 -3.06 9.74 0.91
C ASN A 101 -2.83 9.77 -0.59
N TYR A 102 -3.83 9.36 -1.35
CA TYR A 102 -3.80 9.39 -2.81
C TYR A 102 -4.11 10.76 -3.41
N THR A 103 -4.64 11.70 -2.61
CA THR A 103 -5.05 13.02 -3.07
C THR A 103 -3.99 14.08 -2.76
N ASN A 104 -3.93 15.13 -3.58
CA ASN A 104 -3.01 16.24 -3.39
C ASN A 104 -3.57 17.36 -2.49
N THR A 105 -4.44 17.01 -1.54
CA THR A 105 -5.08 17.96 -0.65
C THR A 105 -4.07 18.82 0.11
N PHE A 106 -3.03 18.20 0.65
CA PHE A 106 -1.98 18.93 1.36
C PHE A 106 -1.24 19.91 0.45
N GLU A 107 -0.90 19.46 -0.76
CA GLU A 107 -0.24 20.30 -1.77
C GLU A 107 -1.09 21.52 -2.16
N LYS A 108 -2.41 21.34 -2.29
CA LYS A 108 -3.34 22.42 -2.60
C LYS A 108 -3.46 23.44 -1.47
N LEU A 109 -3.46 22.99 -0.20
CA LEU A 109 -3.62 23.87 0.95
C LEU A 109 -2.31 24.59 1.33
N TYR A 110 -1.18 23.91 1.26
CA TYR A 110 0.08 24.39 1.83
C TYR A 110 1.24 24.46 0.84
N GLY A 111 1.01 24.07 -0.42
CA GLY A 111 2.05 24.06 -1.45
C GLY A 111 2.59 25.44 -1.76
N ASN A 112 3.90 25.61 -1.78
CA ASN A 112 4.59 26.86 -2.06
C ASN A 112 5.61 26.74 -3.21
N GLY A 113 5.59 25.63 -3.95
CA GLY A 113 6.51 25.35 -5.05
C GLY A 113 7.93 24.96 -4.63
N LYS A 114 8.25 24.96 -3.33
CA LYS A 114 9.57 24.55 -2.79
C LYS A 114 9.51 23.22 -2.05
N ILE A 115 8.33 22.85 -1.55
CA ILE A 115 8.11 21.60 -0.80
C ILE A 115 8.26 20.41 -1.74
N LYS A 116 9.04 19.41 -1.34
CA LYS A 116 9.15 18.13 -2.04
C LYS A 116 8.00 17.21 -1.61
N TYR A 117 7.38 16.52 -2.55
CA TYR A 117 6.28 15.59 -2.26
C TYR A 117 6.64 14.18 -2.68
N HIS A 118 6.35 13.22 -1.81
CA HIS A 118 6.40 11.81 -2.12
C HIS A 118 5.08 11.14 -1.71
N TYR A 119 4.37 10.58 -2.68
CA TYR A 119 3.12 9.85 -2.48
C TYR A 119 3.44 8.35 -2.43
N ILE A 120 3.67 7.82 -1.22
CA ILE A 120 4.17 6.44 -1.01
C ILE A 120 3.22 5.37 -1.56
N HIS A 121 1.93 5.66 -1.63
CA HIS A 121 0.90 4.78 -2.19
C HIS A 121 0.42 5.22 -3.57
N GLY A 122 1.17 6.08 -4.24
CA GLY A 122 0.76 6.67 -5.52
C GLY A 122 -0.20 7.85 -5.36
N LYS A 123 -0.46 8.53 -6.46
CA LYS A 123 -1.31 9.72 -6.53
C LYS A 123 -2.43 9.49 -7.53
N ALA A 124 -3.65 9.83 -7.15
CA ALA A 124 -4.82 9.68 -8.03
C ALA A 124 -4.75 10.63 -9.24
N ASP A 125 -4.80 10.07 -10.44
CA ASP A 125 -4.83 10.79 -11.71
C ASP A 125 -5.86 10.16 -12.67
N SER A 126 -6.84 10.94 -13.08
CA SER A 126 -7.90 10.48 -13.98
C SER A 126 -7.43 10.23 -15.42
N SER A 127 -6.26 10.75 -15.81
CA SER A 127 -5.68 10.54 -17.12
C SER A 127 -5.07 9.15 -17.33
N HIS A 128 -4.74 8.44 -16.23
CA HIS A 128 -4.22 7.09 -16.31
C HIS A 128 -5.20 6.10 -16.94
N THR A 129 -4.66 5.07 -17.56
CA THR A 129 -5.36 3.81 -17.85
C THR A 129 -5.33 2.88 -16.65
N VAL A 130 -5.93 1.69 -16.76
CA VAL A 130 -5.85 0.67 -15.68
C VAL A 130 -4.41 0.25 -15.42
N ASP A 131 -3.62 0.12 -16.47
CA ASP A 131 -2.23 -0.34 -16.39
C ASP A 131 -1.26 0.74 -15.92
N GLU A 132 -1.61 2.02 -16.11
CA GLU A 132 -0.82 3.17 -15.67
C GLU A 132 -1.15 3.62 -14.24
N CYS A 133 -2.23 3.09 -13.65
CA CYS A 133 -2.63 3.44 -12.29
C CYS A 133 -1.55 3.03 -11.28
N ASN A 134 -0.88 4.03 -10.70
CA ASN A 134 0.18 3.81 -9.73
C ASN A 134 -0.30 3.72 -8.29
N MET A 135 -1.61 3.81 -8.04
CA MET A 135 -2.16 3.69 -6.70
C MET A 135 -1.98 2.28 -6.14
N VAL A 136 -1.48 2.21 -4.93
CA VAL A 136 -1.23 0.98 -4.18
C VAL A 136 -2.39 0.70 -3.25
N LEU A 137 -3.14 -0.36 -3.54
CA LEU A 137 -4.22 -0.84 -2.68
C LEU A 137 -3.99 -2.32 -2.39
N GLY A 138 -3.56 -2.63 -1.19
CA GLY A 138 -3.15 -3.98 -0.84
C GLY A 138 -3.19 -4.26 0.65
N ILE A 139 -2.76 -5.46 0.98
CA ILE A 139 -2.63 -5.96 2.35
C ILE A 139 -1.21 -5.77 2.88
N ASP A 140 -1.05 -5.87 4.19
CA ASP A 140 0.24 -6.01 4.84
C ASP A 140 0.74 -7.46 4.80
N GLU A 141 1.90 -7.70 5.40
CA GLU A 141 2.38 -9.05 5.66
C GLU A 141 1.50 -9.74 6.70
N TYR A 142 0.82 -10.81 6.28
CA TYR A 142 -0.11 -11.55 7.12
C TYR A 142 0.51 -12.83 7.72
N LEU A 143 1.70 -13.23 7.24
CA LEU A 143 2.42 -14.37 7.74
C LEU A 143 3.25 -14.04 8.98
N LYS A 144 3.43 -15.01 9.86
CA LYS A 144 4.22 -14.88 11.08
C LYS A 144 5.51 -15.70 11.00
N GLY A 145 6.53 -15.27 11.76
CA GLY A 145 7.79 -16.00 11.84
C GLY A 145 8.51 -16.12 10.49
N ASP A 146 9.08 -17.29 10.21
CA ASP A 146 9.86 -17.54 9.00
C ASP A 146 9.01 -17.76 7.75
N GLU A 147 7.72 -18.06 7.89
CA GLU A 147 6.79 -18.25 6.77
C GLU A 147 6.72 -17.00 5.88
N LYS A 148 6.78 -15.79 6.47
CA LYS A 148 6.76 -14.53 5.74
C LYS A 148 7.89 -14.39 4.72
N ASN A 149 9.01 -15.08 4.94
CA ASN A 149 10.20 -15.01 4.10
C ASN A 149 10.23 -16.10 3.02
N SER A 150 9.45 -17.16 3.20
CA SER A 150 9.44 -18.33 2.31
C SER A 150 8.19 -18.44 1.44
N ASP A 151 7.07 -17.86 1.86
CA ASP A 151 5.81 -17.92 1.14
C ASP A 151 5.55 -16.63 0.33
N ASN A 152 5.69 -16.76 -0.97
CA ASN A 152 5.43 -15.68 -1.93
C ASN A 152 4.07 -15.81 -2.62
N GLU A 153 3.19 -16.68 -2.15
CA GLU A 153 1.97 -17.03 -2.87
C GLU A 153 1.07 -15.82 -3.16
N PHE A 154 0.94 -14.89 -2.20
CA PHE A 154 0.11 -13.68 -2.36
C PHE A 154 0.92 -12.39 -2.40
N ILE A 155 2.17 -12.46 -2.84
CA ILE A 155 3.08 -11.30 -2.85
C ILE A 155 2.51 -10.11 -3.64
N GLU A 156 1.80 -10.38 -4.75
CA GLU A 156 1.23 -9.36 -5.63
C GLU A 156 0.12 -8.52 -4.95
N PHE A 157 -0.46 -9.02 -3.86
CA PHE A 157 -1.45 -8.32 -3.06
C PHE A 157 -0.84 -7.49 -1.92
N LYS A 158 0.45 -7.67 -1.62
CA LYS A 158 1.13 -6.96 -0.53
C LYS A 158 1.49 -5.53 -0.95
N LYS A 159 1.20 -4.55 -0.09
CA LYS A 159 1.52 -3.14 -0.35
C LYS A 159 3.00 -2.93 -0.70
N PHE A 160 3.90 -3.58 0.04
CA PHE A 160 5.34 -3.47 -0.21
C PHE A 160 5.72 -3.86 -1.65
N PHE A 161 5.23 -5.00 -2.12
CA PHE A 161 5.47 -5.45 -3.49
C PHE A 161 4.84 -4.51 -4.52
N GLN A 162 3.59 -4.08 -4.27
CA GLN A 162 2.89 -3.16 -5.17
C GLN A 162 3.62 -1.82 -5.29
N ARG A 163 4.20 -1.28 -4.21
CA ARG A 163 5.02 -0.05 -4.28
C ARG A 163 6.21 -0.21 -5.23
N ILE A 164 6.90 -1.36 -5.15
CA ILE A 164 8.02 -1.66 -6.05
C ILE A 164 7.52 -1.81 -7.48
N TYR A 165 6.51 -2.63 -7.70
CA TYR A 165 5.97 -2.96 -9.02
C TYR A 165 5.39 -1.73 -9.73
N LYS A 166 4.64 -0.89 -9.02
CA LYS A 166 4.01 0.33 -9.54
C LYS A 166 4.92 1.55 -9.52
N GLY A 167 6.16 1.39 -9.06
CA GLY A 167 7.17 2.43 -9.10
C GLY A 167 6.82 3.70 -8.32
N THR A 168 6.17 3.56 -7.13
CA THR A 168 5.82 4.73 -6.32
C THR A 168 7.04 5.42 -5.71
N GLY A 169 8.22 4.80 -5.79
CA GLY A 169 9.48 5.39 -5.37
C GLY A 169 9.82 5.14 -3.90
N ALA A 170 10.97 5.65 -3.51
CA ALA A 170 11.49 5.58 -2.15
C ALA A 170 12.25 6.88 -1.77
N GLU A 171 11.80 8.02 -2.27
CA GLU A 171 12.44 9.34 -2.05
C GLU A 171 12.55 9.68 -0.58
N TYR A 172 11.59 9.25 0.26
CA TYR A 172 11.64 9.45 1.71
C TYR A 172 12.91 8.85 2.35
N LYS A 173 13.45 7.76 1.79
CA LYS A 173 14.72 7.18 2.27
C LYS A 173 15.93 8.09 2.01
N VAL A 174 15.87 8.88 0.94
CA VAL A 174 16.89 9.91 0.68
C VAL A 174 16.82 10.99 1.75
N TRP A 175 15.60 11.40 2.13
CA TRP A 175 15.40 12.41 3.18
C TRP A 175 15.87 11.92 4.55
N ILE A 176 15.57 10.65 4.91
CA ILE A 176 16.08 10.03 6.15
C ILE A 176 17.62 10.06 6.16
N ARG A 177 18.26 9.62 5.07
CA ARG A 177 19.73 9.66 4.98
C ARG A 177 20.29 11.08 5.11
N GLN A 178 19.64 12.08 4.53
CA GLN A 178 20.03 13.48 4.68
C GLN A 178 19.92 13.98 6.13
N MET A 179 18.93 13.49 6.90
CA MET A 179 18.84 13.80 8.34
C MET A 179 19.97 13.15 9.16
N GLU A 180 20.47 12.00 8.70
CA GLU A 180 21.57 11.26 9.35
C GLU A 180 22.96 11.79 8.98
N GLU A 181 23.07 12.56 7.91
CA GLU A 181 24.33 13.13 7.47
C GLU A 181 24.77 14.27 8.39
N PRO A 182 26.02 14.23 8.88
CA PRO A 182 26.53 15.32 9.70
C PRO A 182 26.77 16.58 8.88
N VAL A 183 26.44 17.73 9.45
CA VAL A 183 26.83 19.02 8.90
C VAL A 183 28.32 19.24 9.19
N ILE A 184 29.16 19.18 8.16
CA ILE A 184 30.60 19.38 8.25
C ILE A 184 30.88 20.88 8.21
N GLY A 185 31.19 21.45 9.37
CA GLY A 185 31.75 22.82 9.47
C GLY A 185 33.26 22.82 9.43
N THR A 186 33.88 24.00 9.28
CA THR A 186 35.34 24.17 9.19
C THR A 186 36.10 23.68 10.42
N THR A 187 35.46 23.55 11.56
CA THR A 187 36.13 23.18 12.84
C THR A 187 35.39 22.10 13.65
N ARG A 188 34.16 21.76 13.34
CA ARG A 188 33.36 20.78 14.11
C ARG A 188 32.35 20.04 13.23
N ILE A 189 32.18 18.75 13.51
CA ILE A 189 31.07 17.94 13.00
C ILE A 189 29.85 18.19 13.92
N ARG A 190 28.71 18.56 13.35
CA ARG A 190 27.45 18.75 14.08
C ARG A 190 26.35 17.96 13.42
N TYR A 191 25.51 17.32 14.23
CA TYR A 191 24.25 16.75 13.77
C TYR A 191 23.15 17.78 14.00
N GLN A 192 22.34 18.01 12.97
CA GLN A 192 21.18 18.89 13.08
C GLN A 192 19.94 18.01 13.24
N PHE A 193 19.17 18.26 14.30
CA PHE A 193 17.92 17.57 14.47
C PHE A 193 16.87 18.13 13.50
N SER A 194 16.17 17.22 12.83
CA SER A 194 15.01 17.51 12.02
C SER A 194 13.74 17.23 12.80
N ASP A 195 12.66 17.95 12.51
CA ASP A 195 11.36 17.71 13.12
C ASP A 195 10.48 16.95 12.11
N ILE A 196 9.92 15.82 12.52
CA ILE A 196 8.95 15.03 11.76
C ILE A 196 7.58 15.24 12.39
N TYR A 197 6.63 15.75 11.62
CA TYR A 197 5.25 15.94 12.05
C TYR A 197 4.36 14.91 11.39
N ILE A 198 3.59 14.15 12.18
CA ILE A 198 2.63 13.16 11.70
C ILE A 198 1.22 13.69 11.92
N PHE A 199 0.49 13.89 10.82
CA PHE A 199 -0.88 14.39 10.83
C PHE A 199 -1.84 13.37 10.20
N GLY A 200 -2.95 13.07 10.91
CA GLY A 200 -4.06 12.30 10.36
C GLY A 200 -3.72 10.88 9.92
N HIS A 201 -2.60 10.33 10.39
CA HIS A 201 -2.20 8.96 10.12
C HIS A 201 -2.58 8.06 11.31
N SER A 202 -3.21 6.92 11.03
CA SER A 202 -3.64 5.96 12.05
C SER A 202 -2.49 5.23 12.73
N LEU A 203 -1.26 5.33 12.19
CA LEU A 203 -0.09 4.54 12.57
C LEU A 203 -0.35 3.03 12.48
N ASP A 204 -1.18 2.64 11.51
CA ASP A 204 -1.57 1.27 11.27
C ASP A 204 -0.36 0.39 10.88
N VAL A 205 -0.44 -0.88 11.26
CA VAL A 205 0.59 -1.88 10.98
C VAL A 205 0.85 -2.09 9.48
N THR A 206 -0.13 -1.77 8.63
CA THR A 206 -0.02 -1.92 7.17
C THR A 206 1.06 -1.03 6.52
N ASP A 207 1.50 0.01 7.22
CA ASP A 207 2.54 0.93 6.77
C ASP A 207 3.78 0.91 7.70
N LYS A 208 3.88 -0.16 8.51
CA LYS A 208 4.90 -0.32 9.54
C LYS A 208 6.33 -0.19 9.01
N ASP A 209 6.61 -0.72 7.84
CA ASP A 209 7.93 -0.68 7.24
C ASP A 209 8.43 0.76 7.01
N VAL A 210 7.55 1.63 6.51
CA VAL A 210 7.86 3.05 6.28
C VAL A 210 7.90 3.83 7.58
N LEU A 211 6.91 3.61 8.45
CA LEU A 211 6.80 4.30 9.74
C LEU A 211 7.97 3.99 10.66
N GLN A 212 8.45 2.75 10.71
CA GLN A 212 9.60 2.38 11.53
C GLN A 212 10.88 3.10 11.09
N GLU A 213 11.14 3.23 9.81
CA GLU A 213 12.31 3.97 9.31
C GLU A 213 12.26 5.44 9.74
N LEU A 214 11.09 6.07 9.72
CA LEU A 214 10.92 7.46 10.14
C LEU A 214 11.03 7.64 11.66
N LEU A 215 10.31 6.80 12.42
CA LEU A 215 10.22 6.91 13.88
C LEU A 215 11.52 6.54 14.60
N LEU A 216 12.33 5.66 13.99
CA LEU A 216 13.61 5.23 14.54
C LEU A 216 14.79 6.06 14.05
N CYS A 217 14.57 7.11 13.25
CA CYS A 217 15.64 8.01 12.80
C CYS A 217 16.26 8.72 14.00
N PRO A 218 17.57 8.52 14.28
CA PRO A 218 18.20 8.97 15.54
C PRO A 218 18.35 10.49 15.64
N TYR A 219 18.30 11.19 14.50
CA TYR A 219 18.46 12.65 14.44
C TYR A 219 17.15 13.38 14.11
N ALA A 220 16.03 12.74 14.40
CA ALA A 220 14.71 13.33 14.23
C ALA A 220 13.95 13.42 15.57
N ARG A 221 13.17 14.47 15.71
CA ARG A 221 12.14 14.60 16.76
C ARG A 221 10.79 14.40 16.12
N THR A 222 10.04 13.41 16.57
CA THR A 222 8.73 13.11 16.03
C THR A 222 7.62 13.73 16.86
N HIS A 223 6.75 14.46 16.20
CA HIS A 223 5.57 15.09 16.73
C HIS A 223 4.33 14.41 16.14
N ILE A 224 3.52 13.76 16.98
CA ILE A 224 2.30 13.10 16.55
C ILE A 224 1.11 13.98 16.95
N VAL A 225 0.33 14.40 15.95
CA VAL A 225 -0.81 15.28 16.15
C VAL A 225 -2.10 14.47 16.13
N TYR A 226 -2.82 14.50 17.24
CA TYR A 226 -4.12 13.84 17.41
C TYR A 226 -5.27 14.84 17.27
N HIS A 227 -6.42 14.33 16.85
CA HIS A 227 -7.71 15.00 16.92
C HIS A 227 -8.58 14.35 17.97
#